data_0d6fd9efcddd5ae3a3b5821af9b99e30
#
_entry.id   0d6fd9efcddd5ae3a3b5821af9b99e30
#
_cell.length_a   1.000
_cell.length_b   1.000
_cell.length_c   1.000
_cell.angle_alpha   90.00
_cell.angle_beta   90.00
_cell.angle_gamma   90.00
#
_symmetry.space_group_name_H-M   'P 1'
#
loop_
_entity.id
_entity.type
_entity.pdbx_description
1 polymer ?
#
loop_
_entity_poly.entity_id
_entity_poly.type
_entity_poly.pdbx_seq_one_letter_code
_entity_poly.pdbx_strand_id
1 'polypeptide(L)'
;MSFDSVPWDLVVKAVQANVTHEQRWITLYVRRWLAAPIVMPGGRTEARDRGTPQGSAVSPVLANLFMHYAFDKWLEREFPAAGFERYADDAVVHCATEQQARRVLAALEERMAEVGLQLHPGKTRIVYCKDRNRRRSDCAETSFTFLGYTFRARQAPARQGGGVMFSAFLPAVSKDALKRMSGEVRSWRIHLRSGTELQDIAAWVNPVVRGSPGAAILLRDVA
;
A
#
# COMPACT_ATOMS: atom_id res chain seq x y z
N MET A 1 7.06 -6.25 -2.65
CA MET A 1 8.29 -6.05 -3.47
C MET A 1 9.44 -5.71 -2.55
N SER A 2 10.70 -6.09 -2.85
CA SER A 2 11.86 -5.59 -2.12
C SER A 2 12.56 -4.53 -2.97
N PHE A 3 12.75 -3.34 -2.44
CA PHE A 3 13.51 -2.28 -3.13
C PHE A 3 15.03 -2.47 -3.01
N ASP A 4 15.48 -3.56 -2.40
CA ASP A 4 16.90 -3.87 -2.24
C ASP A 4 17.58 -4.31 -3.55
N SER A 5 16.80 -4.66 -4.58
CA SER A 5 17.27 -5.11 -5.88
C SER A 5 17.20 -4.05 -6.99
N VAL A 6 16.62 -2.87 -6.72
CA VAL A 6 16.41 -1.84 -7.75
C VAL A 6 17.75 -1.29 -8.29
N PRO A 7 17.97 -1.29 -9.61
CA PRO A 7 19.17 -0.71 -10.22
C PRO A 7 19.25 0.80 -10.00
N TRP A 8 20.40 1.30 -9.54
CA TRP A 8 20.57 2.73 -9.22
C TRP A 8 20.48 3.65 -10.44
N ASP A 9 20.87 3.18 -11.61
CA ASP A 9 20.75 3.91 -12.87
C ASP A 9 19.29 4.26 -13.20
N LEU A 10 18.36 3.35 -12.94
CA LEU A 10 16.93 3.60 -13.14
C LEU A 10 16.39 4.60 -12.12
N VAL A 11 16.78 4.50 -10.84
CA VAL A 11 16.42 5.49 -9.82
C VAL A 11 16.94 6.87 -10.18
N VAL A 12 18.23 6.96 -10.58
CA VAL A 12 18.86 8.21 -11.00
C VAL A 12 18.19 8.79 -12.24
N LYS A 13 17.82 7.94 -13.22
CA LYS A 13 17.08 8.36 -14.42
C LYS A 13 15.71 8.95 -14.05
N ALA A 14 15.01 8.34 -13.12
CA ALA A 14 13.73 8.87 -12.61
C ALA A 14 13.92 10.23 -11.92
N VAL A 15 14.97 10.41 -11.11
CA VAL A 15 15.30 11.71 -10.50
C VAL A 15 15.61 12.75 -11.56
N GLN A 16 16.45 12.41 -12.54
CA GLN A 16 16.83 13.33 -13.63
C GLN A 16 15.65 13.81 -14.46
N ALA A 17 14.61 12.99 -14.62
CA ALA A 17 13.38 13.37 -15.31
C ALA A 17 12.53 14.42 -14.55
N ASN A 18 12.82 14.66 -13.26
CA ASN A 18 12.05 15.55 -12.39
C ASN A 18 12.86 16.75 -11.85
N VAL A 19 14.12 16.88 -12.21
CA VAL A 19 14.96 18.00 -11.78
C VAL A 19 15.26 18.93 -12.93
N THR A 20 15.25 20.25 -12.66
CA THR A 20 15.67 21.26 -13.62
C THR A 20 17.20 21.34 -13.74
N HIS A 21 17.69 22.13 -14.69
CA HIS A 21 19.13 22.37 -14.83
C HIS A 21 19.77 22.93 -13.55
N GLU A 22 19.09 23.83 -12.87
CA GLU A 22 19.55 24.45 -11.61
C GLU A 22 19.57 23.47 -10.43
N GLN A 23 18.74 22.42 -10.51
CA GLN A 23 18.58 21.38 -9.47
C GLN A 23 19.48 20.15 -9.72
N ARG A 24 20.41 20.17 -10.67
CA ARG A 24 21.30 19.03 -10.98
C ARG A 24 22.10 18.52 -9.77
N TRP A 25 22.35 19.37 -8.79
CA TRP A 25 22.99 19.01 -7.53
C TRP A 25 22.20 17.91 -6.78
N ILE A 26 20.85 17.86 -6.90
CA ILE A 26 20.01 16.81 -6.30
C ILE A 26 20.44 15.43 -6.80
N THR A 27 20.65 15.27 -8.11
CA THR A 27 21.12 14.01 -8.71
C THR A 27 22.46 13.56 -8.12
N LEU A 28 23.38 14.52 -7.89
CA LEU A 28 24.69 14.23 -7.28
C LEU A 28 24.52 13.67 -5.84
N TYR A 29 23.66 14.31 -5.04
CA TYR A 29 23.42 13.86 -3.66
C TYR A 29 22.70 12.51 -3.64
N VAL A 30 21.71 12.29 -4.51
CA VAL A 30 21.02 10.99 -4.62
C VAL A 30 22.02 9.88 -4.94
N ARG A 31 22.94 10.08 -5.89
CA ARG A 31 24.00 9.10 -6.20
C ARG A 31 24.86 8.80 -4.98
N ARG A 32 25.26 9.83 -4.22
CA ARG A 32 26.06 9.68 -3.00
C ARG A 32 25.30 8.93 -1.91
N TRP A 33 24.02 9.21 -1.70
CA TRP A 33 23.18 8.51 -0.73
C TRP A 33 22.98 7.03 -1.11
N LEU A 34 22.74 6.74 -2.36
CA LEU A 34 22.64 5.35 -2.83
C LEU A 34 23.94 4.58 -2.62
N ALA A 35 25.08 5.20 -2.91
CA ALA A 35 26.40 4.58 -2.79
C ALA A 35 26.95 4.57 -1.35
N ALA A 36 26.29 5.21 -0.39
CA ALA A 36 26.72 5.21 1.00
C ALA A 36 26.71 3.78 1.57
N PRO A 37 27.83 3.32 2.18
CA PRO A 37 27.89 1.99 2.76
C PRO A 37 26.96 1.86 3.97
N ILE A 38 26.47 0.64 4.21
CA ILE A 38 25.69 0.33 5.40
C ILE A 38 26.66 0.04 6.55
N VAL A 39 26.41 0.66 7.69
CA VAL A 39 27.09 0.34 8.94
C VAL A 39 26.32 -0.78 9.64
N MET A 40 26.91 -1.95 9.71
CA MET A 40 26.36 -3.12 10.39
C MET A 40 26.55 -3.03 11.91
N PRO A 41 25.74 -3.75 12.71
CA PRO A 41 26.02 -3.92 14.12
C PRO A 41 27.47 -4.43 14.34
N GLY A 42 28.26 -3.73 15.15
CA GLY A 42 29.69 -4.03 15.32
C GLY A 42 30.64 -3.14 14.50
N GLY A 43 30.14 -2.13 13.77
CA GLY A 43 30.95 -1.12 13.07
C GLY A 43 31.53 -1.56 11.72
N ARG A 44 31.23 -2.76 11.25
CA ARG A 44 31.61 -3.22 9.92
C ARG A 44 30.78 -2.47 8.87
N THR A 45 31.44 -1.97 7.83
CA THR A 45 30.77 -1.33 6.69
C THR A 45 30.64 -2.32 5.52
N GLU A 46 29.47 -2.30 4.87
CA GLU A 46 29.19 -3.12 3.69
C GLU A 46 28.83 -2.19 2.52
N ALA A 47 29.60 -2.36 1.42
CA ALA A 47 29.33 -1.62 0.18
C ALA A 47 28.11 -2.19 -0.55
N ARG A 48 27.40 -1.34 -1.29
CA ARG A 48 26.22 -1.69 -2.06
C ARG A 48 26.40 -1.30 -3.52
N ASP A 49 25.73 -2.01 -4.42
CA ASP A 49 25.69 -1.76 -5.85
C ASP A 49 24.26 -1.53 -6.40
N ARG A 50 23.24 -1.77 -5.56
CA ARG A 50 21.83 -1.67 -5.90
C ARG A 50 20.94 -1.42 -4.69
N GLY A 51 19.67 -1.15 -4.95
CA GLY A 51 18.63 -0.95 -3.94
C GLY A 51 18.73 0.36 -3.17
N THR A 52 17.80 0.58 -2.26
CA THR A 52 17.75 1.78 -1.40
C THR A 52 17.98 1.38 0.06
N PRO A 53 18.73 2.18 0.87
CA PRO A 53 18.98 1.85 2.27
C PRO A 53 17.67 1.77 3.06
N GLN A 54 17.42 0.66 3.74
CA GLN A 54 16.29 0.53 4.66
C GLN A 54 16.49 1.46 5.85
N GLY A 55 15.41 2.15 6.27
CA GLY A 55 15.46 3.11 7.38
C GLY A 55 15.95 4.52 7.04
N SER A 56 16.41 4.78 5.81
CA SER A 56 16.71 6.14 5.35
C SER A 56 15.44 6.94 5.08
N ALA A 57 15.40 8.22 5.51
CA ALA A 57 14.27 9.11 5.25
C ALA A 57 14.02 9.37 3.76
N VAL A 58 15.04 9.23 2.91
CA VAL A 58 14.98 9.48 1.45
C VAL A 58 14.51 8.25 0.67
N SER A 59 14.76 7.04 1.18
CA SER A 59 14.43 5.79 0.50
C SER A 59 12.97 5.66 0.10
N PRO A 60 11.96 6.01 0.92
CA PRO A 60 10.56 5.94 0.51
C PRO A 60 10.22 6.89 -0.64
N VAL A 61 10.85 8.08 -0.68
CA VAL A 61 10.65 9.06 -1.77
C VAL A 61 11.22 8.52 -3.08
N LEU A 62 12.45 8.02 -3.06
CA LEU A 62 13.09 7.44 -4.24
C LEU A 62 12.38 6.19 -4.74
N ALA A 63 11.94 5.33 -3.83
CA ALA A 63 11.15 4.14 -4.16
C ALA A 63 9.81 4.50 -4.81
N ASN A 64 9.08 5.49 -4.27
CA ASN A 64 7.84 5.95 -4.86
C ASN A 64 8.05 6.63 -6.23
N LEU A 65 9.10 7.42 -6.38
CA LEU A 65 9.45 8.04 -7.66
C LEU A 65 9.83 6.98 -8.71
N PHE A 66 10.59 5.97 -8.33
CA PHE A 66 10.91 4.85 -9.20
C PHE A 66 9.64 4.10 -9.63
N MET A 67 8.76 3.75 -8.68
CA MET A 67 7.49 3.07 -8.96
C MET A 67 6.55 3.90 -9.82
N HIS A 68 6.59 5.22 -9.71
CA HIS A 68 5.82 6.10 -10.59
C HIS A 68 6.14 5.87 -12.07
N TYR A 69 7.42 5.67 -12.43
CA TYR A 69 7.81 5.37 -13.81
C TYR A 69 7.75 3.89 -14.17
N ALA A 70 8.12 3.02 -13.21
CA ALA A 70 8.15 1.59 -13.44
C ALA A 70 6.76 0.98 -13.56
N PHE A 71 5.80 1.47 -12.77
CA PHE A 71 4.44 0.94 -12.66
C PHE A 71 3.39 1.93 -13.15
N ASP A 72 3.24 3.13 -12.49
CA ASP A 72 2.10 4.02 -12.74
C ASP A 72 2.06 4.49 -14.20
N LYS A 73 3.11 5.14 -14.69
CA LYS A 73 3.19 5.65 -16.06
C LYS A 73 3.21 4.55 -17.12
N TRP A 74 3.77 3.40 -16.78
CA TRP A 74 3.77 2.25 -17.66
C TRP A 74 2.36 1.68 -17.80
N LEU A 75 1.63 1.49 -16.70
CA LEU A 75 0.27 0.94 -16.71
C LEU A 75 -0.71 1.88 -17.41
N GLU A 76 -0.63 3.21 -17.17
CA GLU A 76 -1.42 4.22 -17.85
C GLU A 76 -1.25 4.17 -19.39
N ARG A 77 -0.04 3.91 -19.86
CA ARG A 77 0.28 3.85 -21.28
C ARG A 77 -0.15 2.54 -21.93
N GLU A 78 0.17 1.41 -21.32
CA GLU A 78 -0.05 0.08 -21.91
C GLU A 78 -1.48 -0.42 -21.70
N PHE A 79 -2.13 -0.01 -20.61
CA PHE A 79 -3.48 -0.44 -20.24
C PHE A 79 -4.36 0.73 -19.80
N PRO A 80 -4.63 1.72 -20.68
CA PRO A 80 -5.36 2.95 -20.30
C PRO A 80 -6.80 2.70 -19.83
N ALA A 81 -7.37 1.53 -20.13
CA ALA A 81 -8.69 1.12 -19.66
C ALA A 81 -8.68 0.44 -18.27
N ALA A 82 -7.50 0.19 -17.69
CA ALA A 82 -7.36 -0.41 -16.37
C ALA A 82 -7.04 0.69 -15.34
N GLY A 83 -8.00 0.99 -14.48
CA GLY A 83 -7.73 1.86 -13.31
C GLY A 83 -6.88 1.14 -12.28
N PHE A 84 -6.17 1.91 -11.46
CA PHE A 84 -5.39 1.32 -10.36
C PHE A 84 -5.27 2.27 -9.17
N GLU A 85 -5.03 1.70 -8.01
CA GLU A 85 -4.58 2.39 -6.80
C GLU A 85 -3.28 1.77 -6.31
N ARG A 86 -2.29 2.61 -5.98
CA ARG A 86 -1.02 2.17 -5.45
C ARG A 86 -0.66 2.93 -4.18
N TYR A 87 -0.18 2.19 -3.19
CA TYR A 87 0.42 2.73 -1.98
C TYR A 87 1.77 2.03 -1.76
N ALA A 88 2.85 2.76 -1.94
CA ALA A 88 4.22 2.23 -1.94
C ALA A 88 4.37 1.04 -2.91
N ASP A 89 4.55 -0.16 -2.40
CA ASP A 89 4.70 -1.41 -3.15
C ASP A 89 3.40 -2.23 -3.28
N ASP A 90 2.36 -1.85 -2.56
CA ASP A 90 1.03 -2.47 -2.66
C ASP A 90 0.21 -1.78 -3.75
N ALA A 91 -0.37 -2.56 -4.67
CA ALA A 91 -1.21 -2.04 -5.74
C ALA A 91 -2.44 -2.90 -5.98
N VAL A 92 -3.53 -2.26 -6.38
CA VAL A 92 -4.77 -2.90 -6.86
C VAL A 92 -5.05 -2.38 -8.27
N VAL A 93 -5.20 -3.29 -9.23
CA VAL A 93 -5.53 -2.96 -10.62
C VAL A 93 -6.93 -3.44 -10.94
N HIS A 94 -7.77 -2.54 -11.44
CA HIS A 94 -9.17 -2.80 -11.76
C HIS A 94 -9.31 -3.23 -13.22
N CYS A 95 -9.79 -4.45 -13.43
CA CYS A 95 -10.02 -5.02 -14.74
C CYS A 95 -11.51 -5.34 -14.93
N ALA A 96 -12.03 -5.10 -16.13
CA ALA A 96 -13.43 -5.40 -16.44
C ALA A 96 -13.69 -6.92 -16.57
N THR A 97 -12.69 -7.68 -17.04
CA THR A 97 -12.79 -9.12 -17.29
C THR A 97 -11.59 -9.89 -16.72
N GLU A 98 -11.78 -11.17 -16.44
CA GLU A 98 -10.70 -12.04 -16.03
C GLU A 98 -9.59 -12.16 -17.09
N GLN A 99 -9.96 -12.20 -18.36
CA GLN A 99 -9.00 -12.25 -19.45
C GLN A 99 -8.11 -11.01 -19.48
N GLN A 100 -8.70 -9.82 -19.27
CA GLN A 100 -7.94 -8.57 -19.13
C GLN A 100 -7.01 -8.64 -17.91
N ALA A 101 -7.49 -9.12 -16.76
CA ALA A 101 -6.68 -9.24 -15.55
C ALA A 101 -5.48 -10.18 -15.76
N ARG A 102 -5.66 -11.32 -16.44
CA ARG A 102 -4.57 -12.23 -16.78
C ARG A 102 -3.54 -11.61 -17.73
N ARG A 103 -3.99 -10.85 -18.73
CA ARG A 103 -3.09 -10.13 -19.65
C ARG A 103 -2.29 -9.05 -18.93
N VAL A 104 -2.95 -8.26 -18.07
CA VAL A 104 -2.27 -7.23 -17.28
C VAL A 104 -1.25 -7.87 -16.34
N LEU A 105 -1.60 -8.98 -15.67
CA LEU A 105 -0.70 -9.67 -14.76
C LEU A 105 0.56 -10.18 -15.48
N ALA A 106 0.40 -10.85 -16.63
CA ALA A 106 1.54 -11.37 -17.40
C ALA A 106 2.46 -10.22 -17.87
N ALA A 107 1.89 -9.15 -18.44
CA ALA A 107 2.66 -7.98 -18.87
C ALA A 107 3.36 -7.27 -17.69
N LEU A 108 2.70 -7.25 -16.51
CA LEU A 108 3.29 -6.66 -15.30
C LEU A 108 4.45 -7.51 -14.75
N GLU A 109 4.36 -8.83 -14.83
CA GLU A 109 5.47 -9.74 -14.47
C GLU A 109 6.70 -9.46 -15.34
N GLU A 110 6.53 -9.38 -16.66
CA GLU A 110 7.61 -9.03 -17.62
C GLU A 110 8.17 -7.63 -17.30
N ARG A 111 7.30 -6.65 -17.11
CA ARG A 111 7.71 -5.28 -16.80
C ARG A 111 8.50 -5.17 -15.51
N MET A 112 8.06 -5.86 -14.44
CA MET A 112 8.79 -5.83 -13.17
C MET A 112 10.17 -6.49 -13.31
N ALA A 113 10.27 -7.61 -14.05
CA ALA A 113 11.56 -8.24 -14.34
C ALA A 113 12.52 -7.31 -15.10
N GLU A 114 12.04 -6.55 -16.10
CA GLU A 114 12.83 -5.56 -16.84
C GLU A 114 13.46 -4.49 -15.93
N VAL A 115 12.76 -4.09 -14.88
CA VAL A 115 13.22 -3.06 -13.94
C VAL A 115 13.89 -3.61 -12.69
N GLY A 116 14.22 -4.91 -12.67
CA GLY A 116 14.93 -5.56 -11.56
C GLY A 116 14.07 -5.86 -10.35
N LEU A 117 12.74 -5.87 -10.49
CA LEU A 117 11.77 -6.24 -9.46
C LEU A 117 11.10 -7.57 -9.76
N GLN A 118 10.46 -8.13 -8.75
CA GLN A 118 9.61 -9.31 -8.89
C GLN A 118 8.29 -9.13 -8.15
N LEU A 119 7.20 -9.60 -8.77
CA LEU A 119 5.93 -9.72 -8.09
C LEU A 119 6.02 -10.84 -7.05
N HIS A 120 5.45 -10.60 -5.86
CA HIS A 120 5.46 -11.62 -4.81
C HIS A 120 4.43 -12.72 -5.13
N PRO A 121 4.85 -13.97 -5.42
CA PRO A 121 3.95 -15.01 -5.95
C PRO A 121 2.80 -15.36 -4.97
N GLY A 122 3.07 -15.35 -3.67
CA GLY A 122 2.05 -15.68 -2.66
C GLY A 122 1.10 -14.52 -2.30
N LYS A 123 1.39 -13.26 -2.73
CA LYS A 123 0.54 -12.09 -2.46
C LYS A 123 -0.15 -11.56 -3.70
N THR A 124 0.43 -11.81 -4.89
CA THR A 124 -0.15 -11.37 -6.16
C THR A 124 -1.21 -12.38 -6.61
N ARG A 125 -2.44 -11.91 -6.83
CA ARG A 125 -3.55 -12.77 -7.20
C ARG A 125 -4.64 -11.99 -7.94
N ILE A 126 -5.40 -12.68 -8.77
CA ILE A 126 -6.60 -12.17 -9.41
C ILE A 126 -7.79 -12.47 -8.51
N VAL A 127 -8.58 -11.45 -8.20
CA VAL A 127 -9.74 -11.55 -7.30
C VAL A 127 -11.01 -11.20 -8.05
N TYR A 128 -12.03 -12.06 -7.92
CA TYR A 128 -13.34 -11.79 -8.48
C TYR A 128 -14.19 -10.94 -7.53
N CYS A 129 -14.48 -9.71 -7.94
CA CYS A 129 -15.30 -8.76 -7.18
C CYS A 129 -16.78 -9.09 -7.34
N LYS A 130 -17.29 -9.99 -6.49
CA LYS A 130 -18.68 -10.44 -6.51
C LYS A 130 -19.63 -9.37 -5.98
N ASP A 131 -20.67 -9.04 -6.77
CA ASP A 131 -21.73 -8.12 -6.39
C ASP A 131 -23.12 -8.65 -6.82
N ARG A 132 -24.16 -7.79 -6.78
CA ARG A 132 -25.52 -8.16 -7.19
C ARG A 132 -25.60 -8.66 -8.64
N ASN A 133 -24.79 -8.09 -9.54
CA ASN A 133 -24.80 -8.39 -10.98
C ASN A 133 -23.76 -9.45 -11.35
N ARG A 134 -22.73 -9.64 -10.52
CA ARG A 134 -21.62 -10.57 -10.74
C ARG A 134 -21.75 -11.74 -9.77
N ARG A 135 -22.38 -12.85 -10.23
CA ARG A 135 -22.79 -13.98 -9.36
C ARG A 135 -22.06 -15.30 -9.64
N ARG A 136 -20.94 -15.30 -10.37
CA ARG A 136 -20.16 -16.54 -10.56
C ARG A 136 -19.81 -17.17 -9.22
N SER A 137 -19.94 -18.48 -9.12
CA SER A 137 -19.68 -19.27 -7.91
C SER A 137 -18.38 -20.07 -7.98
N ASP A 138 -17.77 -20.16 -9.15
CA ASP A 138 -16.58 -20.96 -9.47
C ASP A 138 -15.25 -20.24 -9.27
N CYS A 139 -15.27 -19.02 -8.69
CA CYS A 139 -14.08 -18.24 -8.46
C CYS A 139 -13.50 -18.55 -7.08
N ALA A 140 -12.24 -18.99 -7.04
CA ALA A 140 -11.53 -19.35 -5.81
C ALA A 140 -11.28 -18.13 -4.91
N GLU A 141 -10.86 -17.00 -5.50
CA GLU A 141 -10.53 -15.77 -4.77
C GLU A 141 -11.64 -14.73 -4.95
N THR A 142 -12.33 -14.39 -3.86
CA THR A 142 -13.45 -13.44 -3.83
C THR A 142 -13.27 -12.32 -2.81
N SER A 143 -12.07 -12.16 -2.27
CA SER A 143 -11.73 -11.11 -1.33
C SER A 143 -10.24 -10.76 -1.35
N PHE A 144 -9.92 -9.51 -1.04
CA PHE A 144 -8.53 -9.09 -0.83
C PHE A 144 -8.45 -8.08 0.32
N THR A 145 -7.23 -7.91 0.84
CA THR A 145 -6.96 -6.89 1.86
C THR A 145 -6.00 -5.86 1.29
N PHE A 146 -6.35 -4.58 1.44
CA PHE A 146 -5.54 -3.44 1.00
C PHE A 146 -5.58 -2.37 2.08
N LEU A 147 -4.44 -1.87 2.50
CA LEU A 147 -4.26 -0.84 3.52
C LEU A 147 -5.03 -1.11 4.83
N GLY A 148 -5.09 -2.36 5.26
CA GLY A 148 -5.78 -2.74 6.49
C GLY A 148 -7.29 -2.95 6.34
N TYR A 149 -7.84 -2.82 5.13
CA TYR A 149 -9.24 -3.09 4.82
C TYR A 149 -9.39 -4.36 3.99
N THR A 150 -10.34 -5.20 4.36
CA THR A 150 -10.73 -6.38 3.58
C THR A 150 -11.94 -6.04 2.72
N PHE A 151 -11.75 -6.12 1.41
CA PHE A 151 -12.76 -5.95 0.37
C PHE A 151 -13.38 -7.31 0.05
N ARG A 152 -14.68 -7.44 0.16
CA ARG A 152 -15.44 -8.66 -0.16
C ARG A 152 -16.91 -8.35 -0.40
N ALA A 153 -17.66 -9.30 -0.94
CA ALA A 153 -19.12 -9.22 -1.03
C ALA A 153 -19.75 -9.10 0.38
N ARG A 154 -20.59 -8.09 0.56
CA ARG A 154 -21.33 -7.80 1.80
C ARG A 154 -22.76 -7.44 1.48
N GLN A 155 -23.67 -7.66 2.42
CA GLN A 155 -25.04 -7.15 2.34
C GLN A 155 -25.03 -5.66 2.70
N ALA A 156 -25.64 -4.85 1.85
CA ALA A 156 -25.81 -3.42 2.06
C ALA A 156 -27.28 -3.02 1.86
N PRO A 157 -27.82 -2.09 2.66
CA PRO A 157 -29.16 -1.58 2.44
C PRO A 157 -29.21 -0.72 1.17
N ALA A 158 -30.31 -0.82 0.43
CA ALA A 158 -30.54 0.05 -0.73
C ALA A 158 -30.72 1.51 -0.27
N ARG A 159 -30.12 2.45 -0.99
CA ARG A 159 -30.13 3.88 -0.65
C ARG A 159 -31.50 4.53 -0.73
N GLN A 160 -32.45 3.95 -1.46
CA GLN A 160 -33.85 4.40 -1.57
C GLN A 160 -34.75 3.35 -0.91
N GLY A 161 -35.33 3.75 0.22
CA GLY A 161 -36.35 3.15 1.06
C GLY A 161 -36.87 1.74 0.77
N GLY A 162 -37.15 0.97 1.80
CA GLY A 162 -37.86 -0.31 1.71
C GLY A 162 -37.13 -1.54 2.26
N GLY A 163 -35.99 -1.37 2.96
CA GLY A 163 -35.32 -2.50 3.62
C GLY A 163 -34.74 -3.56 2.69
N VAL A 164 -34.66 -3.30 1.38
CA VAL A 164 -34.08 -4.24 0.41
C VAL A 164 -32.59 -4.29 0.57
N MET A 165 -32.08 -5.46 0.98
CA MET A 165 -30.65 -5.74 1.06
C MET A 165 -30.13 -6.22 -0.31
N PHE A 166 -28.97 -5.70 -0.71
CA PHE A 166 -28.29 -6.16 -1.93
C PHE A 166 -26.84 -6.50 -1.62
N SER A 167 -26.26 -7.40 -2.43
CA SER A 167 -24.83 -7.74 -2.32
C SER A 167 -24.00 -6.71 -3.05
N ALA A 168 -23.06 -6.07 -2.35
CA ALA A 168 -22.09 -5.15 -2.90
C ALA A 168 -20.67 -5.56 -2.49
N PHE A 169 -19.68 -5.21 -3.31
CA PHE A 169 -18.27 -5.45 -2.97
C PHE A 169 -17.76 -4.25 -2.17
N LEU A 170 -17.64 -4.41 -0.84
CA LEU A 170 -17.39 -3.32 0.07
C LEU A 170 -16.21 -3.57 1.00
N PRO A 171 -15.48 -2.51 1.40
CA PRO A 171 -14.44 -2.59 2.40
C PRO A 171 -15.01 -2.75 3.82
N ALA A 172 -14.24 -3.41 4.68
CA ALA A 172 -14.34 -3.29 6.13
C ALA A 172 -12.97 -3.50 6.75
N VAL A 173 -12.77 -3.04 7.97
CA VAL A 173 -11.52 -3.20 8.69
C VAL A 173 -11.14 -4.69 8.72
N SER A 174 -9.88 -5.01 8.38
CA SER A 174 -9.40 -6.39 8.36
C SER A 174 -9.30 -6.97 9.77
N LYS A 175 -9.37 -8.31 9.88
CA LYS A 175 -9.23 -9.00 11.16
C LYS A 175 -7.90 -8.66 11.85
N ASP A 176 -6.82 -8.54 11.09
CA ASP A 176 -5.50 -8.21 11.63
C ASP A 176 -5.41 -6.76 12.10
N ALA A 177 -6.04 -5.82 11.38
CA ALA A 177 -6.14 -4.43 11.83
C ALA A 177 -6.98 -4.32 13.10
N LEU A 178 -8.12 -5.02 13.18
CA LEU A 178 -8.95 -5.08 14.41
C LEU A 178 -8.18 -5.68 15.59
N LYS A 179 -7.41 -6.76 15.34
CA LYS A 179 -6.59 -7.39 16.39
C LYS A 179 -5.51 -6.43 16.91
N ARG A 180 -4.84 -5.69 16.02
CA ARG A 180 -3.84 -4.67 16.40
C ARG A 180 -4.47 -3.55 17.20
N MET A 181 -5.59 -2.96 16.72
CA MET A 181 -6.32 -1.92 17.46
C MET A 181 -6.79 -2.38 18.82
N SER A 182 -7.36 -3.59 18.91
CA SER A 182 -7.79 -4.18 20.19
C SER A 182 -6.60 -4.42 21.13
N GLY A 183 -5.45 -4.83 20.61
CA GLY A 183 -4.21 -4.99 21.37
C GLY A 183 -3.73 -3.65 21.94
N GLU A 184 -3.73 -2.61 21.09
CA GLU A 184 -3.35 -1.25 21.49
C GLU A 184 -4.25 -0.72 22.61
N VAL A 185 -5.57 -0.78 22.41
CA VAL A 185 -6.56 -0.35 23.43
C VAL A 185 -6.40 -1.12 24.75
N ARG A 186 -6.15 -2.43 24.69
CA ARG A 186 -5.89 -3.24 25.89
C ARG A 186 -4.58 -2.86 26.57
N SER A 187 -3.55 -2.47 25.83
CA SER A 187 -2.26 -2.06 26.39
C SER A 187 -2.37 -0.79 27.25
N TRP A 188 -3.35 0.03 27.01
CA TRP A 188 -3.60 1.25 27.78
C TRP A 188 -4.01 0.97 29.23
N ARG A 189 -4.53 -0.22 29.53
CA ARG A 189 -4.92 -0.67 30.88
C ARG A 189 -5.75 0.37 31.64
N ILE A 190 -6.70 1.02 30.99
CA ILE A 190 -7.50 2.12 31.56
C ILE A 190 -8.19 1.70 32.87
N HIS A 191 -8.62 0.45 32.97
CA HIS A 191 -9.25 -0.12 34.17
C HIS A 191 -8.34 -0.12 35.41
N LEU A 192 -7.03 -0.01 35.27
CA LEU A 192 -6.06 0.08 36.37
C LEU A 192 -5.71 1.54 36.72
N ARG A 193 -6.31 2.53 36.06
CA ARG A 193 -6.04 3.96 36.25
C ARG A 193 -7.15 4.67 36.98
N SER A 194 -7.70 4.03 38.05
CA SER A 194 -8.82 4.55 38.84
C SER A 194 -8.55 5.89 39.56
N GLY A 195 -7.25 6.22 39.77
CA GLY A 195 -6.85 7.51 40.36
C GLY A 195 -6.58 8.62 39.35
N THR A 196 -6.85 8.41 38.05
CA THR A 196 -6.59 9.39 36.98
C THR A 196 -7.89 10.03 36.53
N GLU A 197 -7.94 11.35 36.39
CA GLU A 197 -9.12 12.06 35.91
C GLU A 197 -9.40 11.70 34.43
N LEU A 198 -10.68 11.74 34.04
CA LEU A 198 -11.11 11.45 32.68
C LEU A 198 -10.46 12.37 31.65
N GLN A 199 -10.21 13.62 32.03
CA GLN A 199 -9.57 14.62 31.17
C GLN A 199 -8.11 14.24 30.86
N ASP A 200 -7.38 13.72 31.84
CA ASP A 200 -5.99 13.30 31.67
C ASP A 200 -5.92 12.04 30.78
N ILE A 201 -6.82 11.09 30.98
CA ILE A 201 -6.94 9.91 30.11
C ILE A 201 -7.26 10.34 28.67
N ALA A 202 -8.19 11.27 28.50
CA ALA A 202 -8.57 11.78 27.18
C ALA A 202 -7.43 12.53 26.50
N ALA A 203 -6.69 13.37 27.25
CA ALA A 203 -5.53 14.10 26.73
C ALA A 203 -4.42 13.16 26.20
N TRP A 204 -4.22 12.04 26.87
CA TRP A 204 -3.25 11.02 26.48
C TRP A 204 -3.73 10.12 25.35
N VAL A 205 -4.99 9.68 25.36
CA VAL A 205 -5.55 8.73 24.38
C VAL A 205 -5.95 9.39 23.07
N ASN A 206 -6.52 10.61 23.11
CA ASN A 206 -7.03 11.30 21.92
C ASN A 206 -6.00 11.52 20.81
N PRO A 207 -4.74 11.87 21.07
CA PRO A 207 -3.73 11.98 20.01
C PRO A 207 -3.53 10.66 19.26
N VAL A 208 -3.51 9.53 19.97
CA VAL A 208 -3.39 8.18 19.37
C VAL A 208 -4.62 7.85 18.54
N VAL A 209 -5.82 8.10 19.07
CA VAL A 209 -7.09 7.86 18.38
C VAL A 209 -7.21 8.73 17.13
N ARG A 210 -6.85 10.02 17.20
CA ARG A 210 -6.92 10.95 16.08
C ARG A 210 -5.81 10.73 15.05
N GLY A 211 -4.63 10.34 15.48
CA GLY A 211 -3.46 10.09 14.61
C GLY A 211 -3.45 8.70 13.96
N SER A 212 -4.28 7.77 14.43
CA SER A 212 -4.37 6.44 13.83
C SER A 212 -5.20 6.51 12.54
N PRO A 213 -4.63 6.13 11.36
CA PRO A 213 -5.37 6.13 10.10
C PRO A 213 -6.66 5.30 10.15
N GLY A 214 -6.68 4.25 10.98
CA GLY A 214 -7.87 3.42 11.23
C GLY A 214 -8.92 4.07 12.12
N ALA A 215 -8.54 4.96 13.04
CA ALA A 215 -9.48 5.64 13.93
C ALA A 215 -10.24 6.77 13.24
N ALA A 216 -9.61 7.48 12.32
CA ALA A 216 -10.28 8.52 11.53
C ALA A 216 -11.42 7.97 10.65
N ILE A 217 -11.35 6.69 10.28
CA ILE A 217 -12.38 6.01 9.48
C ILE A 217 -13.48 5.41 10.35
N LEU A 218 -13.15 4.95 11.57
CA LEU A 218 -14.16 4.50 12.55
C LEU A 218 -15.11 5.63 12.97
N LEU A 219 -14.65 6.88 13.02
CA LEU A 219 -15.47 8.05 13.35
C LEU A 219 -16.31 8.55 12.17
N ARG A 220 -16.02 8.18 10.92
CA ARG A 220 -16.83 8.53 9.75
C ARG A 220 -18.01 7.57 9.51
N ASP A 221 -17.89 6.33 9.95
CA ASP A 221 -18.96 5.33 9.79
C ASP A 221 -19.96 5.31 10.97
N VAL A 222 -19.77 6.18 11.98
CA VAL A 222 -20.62 6.29 13.18
C VAL A 222 -21.40 7.62 13.25
N ALA A 223 -21.27 8.48 12.23
CA ALA A 223 -22.02 9.75 12.14
C ALA A 223 -23.14 9.73 11.09
#